data_f99158963d3b80fc73e7deea2ec2266a
#
_entry.id   f99158963d3b80fc73e7deea2ec2266a
#
_cell.length_a   1.000
_cell.length_b   1.000
_cell.length_c   1.000
_cell.angle_alpha   90.00
_cell.angle_beta   90.00
_cell.angle_gamma   90.00
#
_symmetry.space_group_name_H-M   'P 1'
#
loop_
_entity.id
_entity.type
_entity.pdbx_description
1 polymer ?
#
loop_
_entity_poly.entity_id
_entity_poly.type
_entity_poly.pdbx_seq_one_letter_code
_entity_poly.pdbx_strand_id
1 'polypeptide(L)'
;MGKSPVEADHQKKIIRDELDEDAHLLYAEDEGQIVGTVRLNCRSKKKFPDVWEQRYDIEKFAPSFGDHISMTSRMMVAKDYRGSSVPAALVGAVYSAGREMGSKFDFCNCAPSLLEFYEQIGFRRFTDGFMDEDNGYHVPLVMLVRDTQYLRQVRSPLYRVARNFEHEPETGAWFQETFPSHAGIANSRSRNTEEFWKQLSDQLAAPPTECIPLFESLSDEEVSGFLRTGTVLSLQPGDRIIRQGDVGDEMYIILSGVAEAVSRKEEQEHSLAIMSKGQIFGEVAFISSAVRSADVNALTEMQVLIISKGFLTRAMRKQPEISAKVLFNLSLILAQRLRDRTDSWVEAMTS
;
A
#
# COMPACT_ATOMS: atom_id res chain seq x y z
N MET A 1 -16.17 10.17 18.59
CA MET A 1 -15.75 11.08 17.50
C MET A 1 -14.47 11.80 17.96
N GLY A 2 -13.30 11.20 17.71
CA GLY A 2 -12.02 11.80 18.01
C GLY A 2 -11.45 12.36 16.73
N LYS A 3 -11.49 13.68 16.56
CA LYS A 3 -10.70 14.35 15.54
C LYS A 3 -9.24 13.98 15.80
N SER A 4 -8.57 13.41 14.79
CA SER A 4 -7.11 13.32 14.81
C SER A 4 -6.60 14.76 14.87
N PRO A 5 -5.83 15.17 15.90
CA PRO A 5 -5.40 16.55 16.02
C PRO A 5 -4.15 16.77 15.13
N VAL A 6 -4.32 16.73 13.83
CA VAL A 6 -3.32 17.27 12.93
C VAL A 6 -3.65 18.72 12.70
N GLU A 7 -3.10 19.59 13.54
CA GLU A 7 -3.18 21.04 13.32
C GLU A 7 -2.17 21.41 12.23
N ALA A 8 -2.65 21.48 10.99
CA ALA A 8 -1.88 22.09 9.91
C ALA A 8 -2.05 23.61 9.95
N ASP A 9 -1.00 24.32 10.35
CA ASP A 9 -0.92 25.77 10.19
C ASP A 9 -0.41 26.09 8.77
N HIS A 10 -1.34 26.30 7.85
CA HIS A 10 -1.02 26.59 6.45
C HIS A 10 -0.28 27.92 6.26
N GLN A 11 -0.42 28.89 7.17
CA GLN A 11 0.28 30.17 7.09
C GLN A 11 1.75 30.02 7.50
N LYS A 12 2.01 29.26 8.55
CA LYS A 12 3.38 28.95 9.00
C LYS A 12 4.00 27.75 8.31
N LYS A 13 3.21 27.01 7.50
CA LYS A 13 3.62 25.74 6.86
C LYS A 13 4.12 24.71 7.88
N ILE A 14 3.44 24.61 9.02
CA ILE A 14 3.77 23.67 10.10
C ILE A 14 2.64 22.65 10.23
N ILE A 15 3.02 21.39 10.35
CA ILE A 15 2.12 20.30 10.76
C ILE A 15 2.65 19.78 12.09
N ARG A 16 1.86 19.92 13.16
CA ARG A 16 2.25 19.48 14.50
C ARG A 16 1.14 18.69 15.17
N ASP A 17 1.51 17.69 15.96
CA ASP A 17 0.60 16.95 16.83
C ASP A 17 1.28 16.63 18.17
N GLU A 18 0.54 15.99 19.08
CA GLU A 18 1.00 15.64 20.43
C GLU A 18 2.18 14.64 20.46
N LEU A 19 2.44 13.95 19.35
CA LEU A 19 3.54 12.98 19.23
C LEU A 19 4.87 13.65 18.90
N ASP A 20 4.89 14.92 18.48
CA ASP A 20 6.13 15.60 18.09
C ASP A 20 7.00 15.95 19.31
N GLU A 21 6.41 16.10 20.52
CA GLU A 21 7.16 16.51 21.72
C GLU A 21 8.20 15.48 22.16
N ASP A 22 7.86 14.17 22.01
CA ASP A 22 8.72 13.06 22.43
C ASP A 22 9.35 12.32 21.23
N ALA A 23 9.24 12.91 20.02
CA ALA A 23 9.69 12.30 18.79
C ALA A 23 11.17 12.53 18.51
N HIS A 24 11.78 11.59 17.82
CA HIS A 24 13.01 11.80 17.07
C HIS A 24 12.65 12.24 15.65
N LEU A 25 12.92 13.51 15.34
CA LEU A 25 12.72 14.08 14.02
C LEU A 25 14.04 13.98 13.25
N LEU A 26 14.01 13.22 12.16
CA LEU A 26 15.14 13.06 11.26
C LEU A 26 14.83 13.78 9.94
N TYR A 27 15.83 14.40 9.35
CA TYR A 27 15.67 15.10 8.08
C TYR A 27 16.85 14.84 7.15
N ALA A 28 16.60 14.96 5.86
CA ALA A 28 17.62 15.01 4.83
C ALA A 28 17.74 16.43 4.31
N GLU A 29 18.96 16.90 4.17
CA GLU A 29 19.29 18.26 3.70
C GLU A 29 20.14 18.16 2.44
N ASP A 30 19.87 19.02 1.48
CA ASP A 30 20.67 19.22 0.29
C ASP A 30 20.82 20.72 0.03
N GLU A 31 22.07 21.20 -0.11
CA GLU A 31 22.41 22.61 -0.30
C GLU A 31 21.71 23.58 0.68
N GLY A 32 21.58 23.20 1.96
CA GLY A 32 20.95 24.01 3.01
C GLY A 32 19.42 23.99 2.99
N GLN A 33 18.80 23.15 2.15
CA GLN A 33 17.35 22.98 2.10
C GLN A 33 16.94 21.60 2.64
N ILE A 34 15.89 21.57 3.47
CA ILE A 34 15.32 20.30 3.93
C ILE A 34 14.53 19.70 2.77
N VAL A 35 15.01 18.55 2.26
CA VAL A 35 14.44 17.82 1.11
C VAL A 35 13.65 16.58 1.51
N GLY A 36 13.70 16.20 2.78
CA GLY A 36 12.88 15.12 3.31
C GLY A 36 12.93 15.05 4.84
N THR A 37 11.88 14.49 5.43
CA THR A 37 11.72 14.32 6.87
C THR A 37 11.13 12.95 7.19
N VAL A 38 11.39 12.45 8.40
CA VAL A 38 10.71 11.28 8.97
C VAL A 38 10.70 11.42 10.50
N ARG A 39 9.65 10.94 11.13
CA ARG A 39 9.45 10.95 12.56
C ARG A 39 9.46 9.55 13.13
N LEU A 40 10.19 9.34 14.23
CA LEU A 40 10.22 8.13 15.02
C LEU A 40 9.75 8.41 16.45
N ASN A 41 8.73 7.71 16.90
CA ASN A 41 8.27 7.72 18.28
C ASN A 41 8.56 6.37 18.92
N CYS A 42 9.05 6.37 20.17
CA CYS A 42 9.27 5.17 20.95
C CYS A 42 8.26 5.09 22.10
N ARG A 43 7.57 3.97 22.22
CA ARG A 43 6.56 3.73 23.26
C ARG A 43 7.16 3.77 24.68
N SER A 44 8.45 3.45 24.81
CA SER A 44 9.22 3.59 26.06
C SER A 44 9.30 5.01 26.60
N LYS A 45 9.14 6.03 25.74
CA LYS A 45 9.11 7.43 26.18
C LYS A 45 7.70 7.89 26.51
N LYS A 46 6.74 7.52 25.68
CA LYS A 46 5.33 7.88 25.83
C LYS A 46 4.45 6.81 25.18
N LYS A 47 3.43 6.37 25.90
CA LYS A 47 2.40 5.48 25.34
C LYS A 47 1.76 6.17 24.13
N PHE A 48 1.48 5.38 23.10
CA PHE A 48 0.80 5.89 21.91
C PHE A 48 -0.66 6.26 22.23
N PRO A 49 -1.27 7.17 21.45
CA PRO A 49 -2.70 7.45 21.56
C PRO A 49 -3.53 6.17 21.42
N ASP A 50 -4.61 6.04 22.16
CA ASP A 50 -5.44 4.83 22.17
C ASP A 50 -5.95 4.43 20.78
N VAL A 51 -6.24 5.41 19.92
CA VAL A 51 -6.61 5.16 18.51
C VAL A 51 -5.49 4.44 17.76
N TRP A 52 -4.24 4.75 18.04
CA TRP A 52 -3.09 4.10 17.41
C TRP A 52 -2.82 2.73 18.03
N GLU A 53 -2.93 2.60 19.35
CA GLU A 53 -2.81 1.31 20.03
C GLU A 53 -3.82 0.29 19.45
N GLN A 54 -5.04 0.73 19.17
CA GLN A 54 -6.08 -0.09 18.53
C GLN A 54 -5.81 -0.38 17.04
N ARG A 55 -5.48 0.66 16.24
CA ARG A 55 -5.23 0.51 14.79
C ARG A 55 -4.12 -0.46 14.46
N TYR A 56 -3.13 -0.55 15.34
CA TYR A 56 -1.95 -1.41 15.15
C TYR A 56 -1.95 -2.64 16.04
N ASP A 57 -3.08 -2.98 16.66
CA ASP A 57 -3.16 -4.15 17.56
C ASP A 57 -2.00 -4.22 18.58
N ILE A 58 -1.54 -3.07 19.09
CA ILE A 58 -0.36 -2.96 19.97
C ILE A 58 -0.54 -3.83 21.22
N GLU A 59 -1.77 -4.04 21.66
CA GLU A 59 -2.10 -4.91 22.80
C GLU A 59 -1.62 -6.36 22.63
N LYS A 60 -1.48 -6.85 21.38
CA LYS A 60 -0.94 -8.19 21.11
C LYS A 60 0.58 -8.25 21.28
N PHE A 61 1.27 -7.14 21.08
CA PHE A 61 2.73 -7.03 21.16
C PHE A 61 3.19 -6.61 22.57
N ALA A 62 2.46 -5.71 23.22
CA ALA A 62 2.86 -5.09 24.48
C ALA A 62 3.14 -6.08 25.63
N PRO A 63 2.39 -7.17 25.84
CA PRO A 63 2.66 -8.11 26.92
C PRO A 63 4.04 -8.79 26.83
N SER A 64 4.52 -9.06 25.63
CA SER A 64 5.79 -9.76 25.39
C SER A 64 6.97 -8.81 25.17
N PHE A 65 6.71 -7.62 24.62
CA PHE A 65 7.77 -6.71 24.15
C PHE A 65 7.69 -5.31 24.75
N GLY A 66 6.58 -4.97 25.44
CA GLY A 66 6.45 -3.77 26.24
C GLY A 66 6.93 -2.48 25.54
N ASP A 67 8.02 -1.95 26.05
CA ASP A 67 8.59 -0.68 25.60
C ASP A 67 9.51 -0.80 24.37
N HIS A 68 9.71 -2.01 23.83
CA HIS A 68 10.53 -2.24 22.63
C HIS A 68 9.75 -2.03 21.33
N ILE A 69 8.82 -1.09 21.36
CA ILE A 69 7.94 -0.75 20.24
C ILE A 69 8.23 0.69 19.81
N SER A 70 8.40 0.89 18.51
CA SER A 70 8.49 2.20 17.91
C SER A 70 7.45 2.36 16.79
N MET A 71 7.26 3.59 16.35
CA MET A 71 6.38 3.94 15.26
C MET A 71 7.04 4.99 14.37
N THR A 72 7.22 4.63 13.11
CA THR A 72 7.71 5.52 12.06
C THR A 72 6.52 6.17 11.35
N SER A 73 6.55 7.50 11.26
CA SER A 73 5.46 8.29 10.66
C SER A 73 5.99 9.53 9.96
N ARG A 74 5.10 10.23 9.23
CA ARG A 74 5.41 11.49 8.56
C ARG A 74 6.67 11.46 7.69
N MET A 75 6.89 10.35 6.98
CA MET A 75 7.93 10.30 5.98
C MET A 75 7.48 11.12 4.76
N MET A 76 8.11 12.25 4.57
CA MET A 76 7.85 13.18 3.47
C MET A 76 9.13 13.42 2.70
N VAL A 77 9.04 13.42 1.37
CA VAL A 77 10.18 13.72 0.49
C VAL A 77 9.72 14.70 -0.58
N ALA A 78 10.50 15.75 -0.78
CA ALA A 78 10.25 16.76 -1.80
C ALA A 78 10.14 16.10 -3.18
N LYS A 79 9.24 16.62 -4.02
CA LYS A 79 8.82 15.98 -5.28
C LYS A 79 10.01 15.59 -6.16
N ASP A 80 10.97 16.48 -6.28
CA ASP A 80 12.14 16.29 -7.15
C ASP A 80 13.15 15.27 -6.61
N TYR A 81 13.04 14.92 -5.34
CA TYR A 81 13.91 13.95 -4.65
C TYR A 81 13.25 12.58 -4.43
N ARG A 82 11.98 12.35 -4.83
CA ARG A 82 11.28 11.09 -4.60
C ARG A 82 11.89 9.89 -5.31
N GLY A 83 12.53 10.11 -6.45
CA GLY A 83 13.26 9.08 -7.21
C GLY A 83 14.75 8.98 -6.89
N SER A 84 15.26 9.75 -5.91
CA SER A 84 16.66 9.81 -5.51
C SER A 84 17.01 8.83 -4.39
N SER A 85 18.21 8.97 -3.82
CA SER A 85 18.66 8.23 -2.64
C SER A 85 18.05 8.72 -1.33
N VAL A 86 17.38 9.89 -1.30
CA VAL A 86 16.84 10.51 -0.09
C VAL A 86 15.85 9.62 0.67
N PRO A 87 14.83 8.98 0.02
CA PRO A 87 13.94 8.05 0.72
C PRO A 87 14.69 6.91 1.41
N ALA A 88 15.66 6.32 0.73
CA ALA A 88 16.45 5.21 1.27
C ALA A 88 17.35 5.67 2.44
N ALA A 89 17.91 6.86 2.38
CA ALA A 89 18.72 7.44 3.45
C ALA A 89 17.87 7.70 4.71
N LEU A 90 16.66 8.28 4.56
CA LEU A 90 15.74 8.51 5.67
C LEU A 90 15.31 7.19 6.33
N VAL A 91 14.95 6.18 5.52
CA VAL A 91 14.60 4.85 6.04
C VAL A 91 15.77 4.20 6.77
N GLY A 92 17.00 4.32 6.23
CA GLY A 92 18.21 3.82 6.87
C GLY A 92 18.51 4.51 8.21
N ALA A 93 18.31 5.83 8.25
CA ALA A 93 18.54 6.62 9.46
C ALA A 93 17.53 6.29 10.56
N VAL A 94 16.24 6.21 10.22
CA VAL A 94 15.19 5.86 11.20
C VAL A 94 15.34 4.43 11.71
N TYR A 95 15.72 3.48 10.83
CA TYR A 95 16.03 2.11 11.23
C TYR A 95 17.18 2.06 12.23
N SER A 96 18.27 2.78 11.98
CA SER A 96 19.44 2.84 12.89
C SER A 96 19.05 3.44 14.23
N ALA A 97 18.32 4.56 14.22
CA ALA A 97 17.83 5.21 15.44
C ALA A 97 16.91 4.29 16.26
N GLY A 98 15.97 3.59 15.62
CA GLY A 98 15.08 2.62 16.29
C GLY A 98 15.89 1.49 16.96
N ARG A 99 16.90 0.96 16.29
CA ARG A 99 17.77 -0.07 16.86
C ARG A 99 18.55 0.44 18.08
N GLU A 100 19.13 1.62 18.00
CA GLU A 100 19.88 2.24 19.11
C GLU A 100 18.97 2.49 20.33
N MET A 101 17.69 2.80 20.10
CA MET A 101 16.68 2.95 21.15
C MET A 101 16.11 1.63 21.66
N GLY A 102 16.59 0.49 21.18
CA GLY A 102 16.17 -0.82 21.64
C GLY A 102 14.88 -1.34 21.03
N SER A 103 14.37 -0.73 19.97
CA SER A 103 13.16 -1.20 19.28
C SER A 103 13.33 -2.61 18.74
N LYS A 104 12.33 -3.45 18.95
CA LYS A 104 12.18 -4.78 18.35
C LYS A 104 11.14 -4.77 17.22
N PHE A 105 10.12 -3.93 17.36
CA PHE A 105 9.05 -3.75 16.40
C PHE A 105 8.91 -2.27 16.06
N ASP A 106 8.88 -1.96 14.77
CA ASP A 106 8.61 -0.61 14.28
C ASP A 106 7.35 -0.63 13.39
N PHE A 107 6.36 0.15 13.78
CA PHE A 107 5.08 0.23 13.10
C PHE A 107 5.02 1.42 12.16
N CYS A 108 4.33 1.25 11.05
CA CYS A 108 3.92 2.32 10.17
C CYS A 108 2.65 1.95 9.42
N ASN A 109 2.15 2.84 8.61
CA ASN A 109 1.13 2.52 7.61
C ASN A 109 1.50 3.13 6.26
N CYS A 110 0.89 2.63 5.21
CA CYS A 110 1.05 3.21 3.90
C CYS A 110 -0.24 3.12 3.07
N ALA A 111 -0.35 4.00 2.08
CA ALA A 111 -1.33 3.82 1.02
C ALA A 111 -1.03 2.55 0.21
N PRO A 112 -2.04 1.90 -0.39
CA PRO A 112 -1.87 0.67 -1.18
C PRO A 112 -0.79 0.76 -2.27
N SER A 113 -0.65 1.93 -2.92
CA SER A 113 0.36 2.18 -3.95
C SER A 113 1.81 2.04 -3.47
N LEU A 114 2.05 2.24 -2.18
CA LEU A 114 3.38 2.17 -1.56
C LEU A 114 3.69 0.82 -0.92
N LEU A 115 2.71 -0.10 -0.89
CA LEU A 115 2.84 -1.37 -0.17
C LEU A 115 4.04 -2.19 -0.65
N GLU A 116 4.24 -2.31 -1.97
CA GLU A 116 5.39 -3.00 -2.55
C GLU A 116 6.73 -2.40 -2.07
N PHE A 117 6.80 -1.07 -1.97
CA PHE A 117 8.00 -0.38 -1.50
C PHE A 117 8.29 -0.69 -0.04
N TYR A 118 7.28 -0.61 0.84
CA TYR A 118 7.46 -0.91 2.27
C TYR A 118 7.78 -2.39 2.52
N GLU A 119 7.12 -3.31 1.81
CA GLU A 119 7.45 -4.74 1.88
C GLU A 119 8.88 -5.01 1.41
N GLN A 120 9.37 -4.30 0.39
CA GLN A 120 10.76 -4.41 -0.07
C GLN A 120 11.77 -3.90 0.96
N ILE A 121 11.42 -2.89 1.73
CA ILE A 121 12.25 -2.39 2.84
C ILE A 121 12.34 -3.45 3.94
N GLY A 122 11.30 -4.24 4.16
CA GLY A 122 11.26 -5.31 5.16
C GLY A 122 10.08 -5.23 6.12
N PHE A 123 9.14 -4.32 5.86
CA PHE A 123 7.87 -4.30 6.58
C PHE A 123 6.99 -5.47 6.19
N ARG A 124 6.11 -5.89 7.10
CA ARG A 124 5.16 -7.00 6.95
C ARG A 124 3.76 -6.53 7.29
N ARG A 125 2.78 -7.04 6.57
CA ARG A 125 1.37 -6.90 6.98
C ARG A 125 1.11 -7.82 8.17
N PHE A 126 0.21 -7.44 9.06
CA PHE A 126 -0.11 -8.23 10.26
C PHE A 126 -1.55 -8.09 10.72
N THR A 127 -2.29 -7.12 10.18
CA THR A 127 -3.70 -6.86 10.46
C THR A 127 -4.39 -6.24 9.25
N ASP A 128 -5.71 -6.12 9.30
CA ASP A 128 -6.51 -5.51 8.24
C ASP A 128 -6.21 -4.01 8.11
N GLY A 129 -6.50 -3.46 6.93
CA GLY A 129 -6.38 -2.04 6.68
C GLY A 129 -7.45 -1.22 7.38
N PHE A 130 -7.29 0.08 7.36
CA PHE A 130 -8.25 1.02 7.92
C PHE A 130 -8.43 2.24 7.02
N MET A 131 -9.59 2.89 7.17
CA MET A 131 -9.87 4.16 6.51
C MET A 131 -9.40 5.31 7.42
N ASP A 132 -8.51 6.14 6.90
CA ASP A 132 -8.14 7.42 7.48
C ASP A 132 -8.99 8.52 6.84
N GLU A 133 -9.58 9.41 7.66
CA GLU A 133 -10.52 10.42 7.16
C GLU A 133 -9.84 11.42 6.20
N ASP A 134 -8.56 11.68 6.40
CA ASP A 134 -7.81 12.68 5.63
C ASP A 134 -7.04 12.08 4.45
N ASN A 135 -6.54 10.84 4.62
CA ASN A 135 -5.56 10.24 3.72
C ASN A 135 -6.06 9.01 2.96
N GLY A 136 -7.32 8.59 3.14
CA GLY A 136 -7.90 7.44 2.46
C GLY A 136 -7.53 6.09 3.10
N TYR A 137 -7.57 5.01 2.32
CA TYR A 137 -7.31 3.67 2.81
C TYR A 137 -5.82 3.44 3.09
N HIS A 138 -5.52 2.92 4.28
CA HIS A 138 -4.17 2.63 4.74
C HIS A 138 -4.00 1.19 5.18
N VAL A 139 -2.84 0.63 4.90
CA VAL A 139 -2.44 -0.72 5.31
C VAL A 139 -1.45 -0.59 6.47
N PRO A 140 -1.78 -1.12 7.67
CA PRO A 140 -0.85 -1.19 8.79
C PRO A 140 0.29 -2.16 8.50
N LEU A 141 1.49 -1.77 8.90
CA LEU A 141 2.70 -2.53 8.65
C LEU A 141 3.57 -2.58 9.90
N VAL A 142 4.30 -3.66 10.06
CA VAL A 142 5.29 -3.84 11.12
C VAL A 142 6.62 -4.32 10.56
N MET A 143 7.72 -3.72 10.99
CA MET A 143 9.07 -4.22 10.78
C MET A 143 9.56 -4.92 12.05
N LEU A 144 10.02 -6.15 11.92
CA LEU A 144 10.77 -6.83 12.95
C LEU A 144 12.23 -6.36 12.83
N VAL A 145 12.58 -5.35 13.61
CA VAL A 145 13.81 -4.56 13.47
C VAL A 145 15.07 -5.43 13.61
N ARG A 146 14.96 -6.55 14.34
CA ARG A 146 16.07 -7.45 14.63
C ARG A 146 16.07 -8.74 13.84
N ASP A 147 15.10 -8.92 12.93
CA ASP A 147 15.04 -10.07 12.02
C ASP A 147 15.91 -9.84 10.77
N THR A 148 17.22 -9.91 10.96
CA THR A 148 18.22 -9.68 9.88
C THR A 148 18.12 -10.75 8.79
N GLN A 149 17.67 -11.96 9.12
CA GLN A 149 17.51 -13.05 8.16
C GLN A 149 16.40 -12.72 7.14
N TYR A 150 15.27 -12.22 7.61
CA TYR A 150 14.19 -11.79 6.72
C TYR A 150 14.62 -10.62 5.83
N LEU A 151 15.30 -9.60 6.39
CA LEU A 151 15.82 -8.48 5.60
C LEU A 151 16.75 -8.96 4.46
N ARG A 152 17.55 -10.00 4.73
CA ARG A 152 18.37 -10.64 3.69
C ARG A 152 17.52 -11.34 2.65
N GLN A 153 16.53 -12.12 3.08
CA GLN A 153 15.64 -12.90 2.22
C GLN A 153 14.88 -12.00 1.23
N VAL A 154 14.31 -10.88 1.71
CA VAL A 154 13.58 -9.92 0.86
C VAL A 154 14.51 -8.97 0.09
N ARG A 155 15.82 -9.12 0.25
CA ARG A 155 16.85 -8.24 -0.35
C ARG A 155 16.64 -6.78 0.03
N SER A 156 16.28 -6.55 1.29
CA SER A 156 16.09 -5.21 1.83
C SER A 156 17.37 -4.38 1.71
N PRO A 157 17.29 -3.11 1.33
CA PRO A 157 18.43 -2.19 1.39
C PRO A 157 18.95 -2.02 2.81
N LEU A 158 18.09 -2.20 3.83
CA LEU A 158 18.46 -2.14 5.25
C LEU A 158 19.38 -3.29 5.68
N TYR A 159 19.43 -4.40 4.93
CA TYR A 159 20.32 -5.51 5.26
C TYR A 159 21.79 -5.08 5.34
N ARG A 160 22.22 -4.06 4.59
CA ARG A 160 23.58 -3.52 4.66
C ARG A 160 23.92 -2.98 6.04
N VAL A 161 22.96 -2.40 6.73
CA VAL A 161 23.10 -1.91 8.12
C VAL A 161 22.85 -3.06 9.09
N ALA A 162 21.78 -3.81 8.90
CA ALA A 162 21.33 -4.88 9.78
C ALA A 162 22.35 -5.99 10.00
N ARG A 163 23.13 -6.36 8.97
CA ARG A 163 24.15 -7.43 9.03
C ARG A 163 25.28 -7.20 10.06
N ASN A 164 25.45 -5.95 10.51
CA ASN A 164 26.45 -5.59 11.50
C ASN A 164 25.99 -5.83 12.95
N PHE A 165 24.76 -6.30 13.11
CA PHE A 165 24.12 -6.53 14.41
C PHE A 165 23.71 -8.00 14.53
N GLU A 166 23.57 -8.47 15.78
CA GLU A 166 23.08 -9.81 16.05
C GLU A 166 21.64 -9.99 15.55
N HIS A 167 21.37 -11.19 15.05
CA HIS A 167 20.04 -11.66 14.68
C HIS A 167 19.33 -12.17 15.94
N GLU A 168 18.09 -11.70 16.15
CA GLU A 168 17.23 -12.20 17.21
C GLU A 168 16.06 -13.00 16.59
N PRO A 169 16.17 -14.34 16.46
CA PRO A 169 15.17 -15.17 15.79
C PRO A 169 13.84 -15.24 16.55
N GLU A 170 13.83 -14.93 17.83
CA GLU A 170 12.68 -15.04 18.72
C GLU A 170 11.50 -14.16 18.25
N THR A 171 11.79 -12.94 17.77
CA THR A 171 10.76 -12.02 17.27
C THR A 171 10.08 -12.56 16.03
N GLY A 172 10.84 -13.20 15.13
CA GLY A 172 10.30 -13.82 13.91
C GLY A 172 9.43 -15.03 14.21
N ALA A 173 9.86 -15.91 15.12
CA ALA A 173 9.09 -17.09 15.54
C ALA A 173 7.79 -16.66 16.23
N TRP A 174 7.85 -15.74 17.18
CA TRP A 174 6.69 -15.18 17.85
C TRP A 174 5.70 -14.56 16.87
N PHE A 175 6.19 -13.81 15.87
CA PHE A 175 5.33 -13.19 14.86
C PHE A 175 4.59 -14.23 14.02
N GLN A 176 5.26 -15.30 13.61
CA GLN A 176 4.65 -16.39 12.85
C GLN A 176 3.56 -17.13 13.65
N GLU A 177 3.78 -17.31 14.96
CA GLU A 177 2.81 -17.95 15.85
C GLU A 177 1.60 -17.05 16.10
N THR A 178 1.83 -15.75 16.31
CA THR A 178 0.78 -14.78 16.66
C THR A 178 -0.07 -14.37 15.46
N PHE A 179 0.53 -14.28 14.27
CA PHE A 179 -0.12 -13.82 13.02
C PHE A 179 0.02 -14.85 11.89
N PRO A 180 -0.46 -16.09 12.04
CA PRO A 180 -0.24 -17.16 11.05
C PRO A 180 -0.84 -16.86 9.68
N SER A 181 -1.98 -16.19 9.61
CA SER A 181 -2.63 -15.79 8.36
C SER A 181 -1.85 -14.73 7.56
N HIS A 182 -1.07 -13.92 8.24
CA HIS A 182 -0.26 -12.87 7.65
C HIS A 182 1.22 -13.28 7.48
N ALA A 183 1.70 -14.18 8.34
CA ALA A 183 3.07 -14.71 8.23
C ALA A 183 3.31 -15.49 6.93
N GLY A 184 2.26 -16.11 6.39
CA GLY A 184 2.28 -16.81 5.10
C GLY A 184 2.15 -15.87 3.89
N ILE A 185 1.83 -14.58 4.08
CA ILE A 185 1.89 -13.57 3.03
C ILE A 185 3.37 -13.21 2.84
N ALA A 186 4.10 -14.14 2.21
CA ALA A 186 5.46 -13.88 1.80
C ALA A 186 5.47 -12.61 0.95
N ASN A 187 6.42 -11.72 1.23
CA ASN A 187 6.71 -10.58 0.38
C ASN A 187 6.66 -11.02 -1.09
N SER A 188 6.01 -10.21 -1.93
CA SER A 188 5.82 -10.48 -3.36
C SER A 188 7.09 -10.93 -4.10
N ARG A 189 8.28 -10.60 -3.56
CA ARG A 189 9.59 -11.02 -4.12
C ARG A 189 10.10 -12.37 -3.63
N SER A 190 9.64 -12.86 -2.50
CA SER A 190 10.03 -14.17 -1.96
C SER A 190 9.05 -15.27 -2.35
N ARG A 191 7.90 -14.91 -2.95
CA ARG A 191 6.94 -15.88 -3.45
C ARG A 191 7.51 -16.64 -4.64
N ASN A 192 7.30 -17.95 -4.64
CA ASN A 192 7.43 -18.76 -5.84
C ASN A 192 6.38 -18.28 -6.86
N THR A 193 6.81 -18.02 -8.09
CA THR A 193 5.93 -17.55 -9.16
C THR A 193 4.79 -18.53 -9.41
N GLU A 194 5.05 -19.84 -9.31
CA GLU A 194 4.05 -20.90 -9.49
C GLU A 194 3.00 -20.90 -8.37
N GLU A 195 3.43 -20.71 -7.12
CA GLU A 195 2.52 -20.60 -5.97
C GLU A 195 1.61 -19.36 -6.08
N PHE A 196 2.17 -18.24 -6.49
CA PHE A 196 1.39 -17.02 -6.70
C PHE A 196 0.39 -17.16 -7.84
N TRP A 197 0.81 -17.75 -8.96
CA TRP A 197 -0.06 -18.04 -10.09
C TRP A 197 -1.22 -18.96 -9.68
N LYS A 198 -0.90 -20.05 -8.97
CA LYS A 198 -1.91 -20.97 -8.45
C LYS A 198 -2.89 -20.24 -7.52
N GLN A 199 -2.41 -19.42 -6.59
CA GLN A 199 -3.27 -18.62 -5.70
C GLN A 199 -4.23 -17.74 -6.50
N LEU A 200 -3.74 -17.02 -7.52
CA LEU A 200 -4.59 -16.17 -8.36
C LEU A 200 -5.63 -17.01 -9.13
N SER A 201 -5.22 -18.13 -9.69
CA SER A 201 -6.12 -19.03 -10.43
C SER A 201 -7.18 -19.64 -9.53
N ASP A 202 -6.83 -20.05 -8.32
CA ASP A 202 -7.77 -20.58 -7.33
C ASP A 202 -8.82 -19.51 -6.93
N GLN A 203 -8.39 -18.26 -6.71
CA GLN A 203 -9.29 -17.15 -6.39
C GLN A 203 -10.22 -16.78 -7.55
N LEU A 204 -9.70 -16.80 -8.76
CA LEU A 204 -10.47 -16.54 -9.98
C LEU A 204 -11.30 -17.75 -10.43
N ALA A 205 -11.08 -18.94 -9.87
CA ALA A 205 -11.62 -20.22 -10.31
C ALA A 205 -11.36 -20.53 -11.80
N ALA A 206 -10.38 -19.87 -12.40
CA ALA A 206 -9.86 -20.07 -13.75
C ALA A 206 -8.54 -19.30 -13.93
N PRO A 207 -7.75 -19.56 -14.97
CA PRO A 207 -6.54 -18.79 -15.25
C PRO A 207 -6.81 -17.28 -15.38
N PRO A 208 -5.93 -16.41 -14.85
CA PRO A 208 -6.07 -14.95 -15.00
C PRO A 208 -6.23 -14.48 -16.46
N THR A 209 -5.61 -15.20 -17.41
CA THR A 209 -5.71 -14.93 -18.85
C THR A 209 -7.12 -15.09 -19.42
N GLU A 210 -7.96 -15.93 -18.81
CA GLU A 210 -9.34 -16.17 -19.21
C GLU A 210 -10.34 -15.25 -18.50
N CYS A 211 -10.00 -14.79 -17.29
CA CYS A 211 -10.93 -14.08 -16.42
C CYS A 211 -10.74 -12.57 -16.42
N ILE A 212 -9.55 -12.08 -16.78
CA ILE A 212 -9.19 -10.67 -16.68
C ILE A 212 -8.99 -10.10 -18.08
N PRO A 213 -9.93 -9.25 -18.58
CA PRO A 213 -9.82 -8.66 -19.92
C PRO A 213 -8.52 -7.90 -20.16
N LEU A 214 -7.90 -7.37 -19.09
CA LEU A 214 -6.59 -6.71 -19.18
C LEU A 214 -5.48 -7.63 -19.72
N PHE A 215 -5.62 -8.95 -19.59
CA PHE A 215 -4.65 -9.95 -20.00
C PHE A 215 -5.07 -10.76 -21.22
N GLU A 216 -6.09 -10.29 -21.92
CA GLU A 216 -6.54 -10.91 -23.17
C GLU A 216 -5.38 -11.01 -24.17
N SER A 217 -5.30 -12.13 -24.88
CA SER A 217 -4.24 -12.44 -25.87
C SER A 217 -2.81 -12.53 -25.31
N LEU A 218 -2.65 -12.64 -23.99
CA LEU A 218 -1.39 -13.04 -23.36
C LEU A 218 -1.41 -14.53 -22.98
N SER A 219 -0.24 -15.15 -22.97
CA SER A 219 -0.10 -16.52 -22.42
C SER A 219 -0.01 -16.49 -20.88
N ASP A 220 -0.27 -17.63 -20.24
CA ASP A 220 -0.13 -17.80 -18.80
C ASP A 220 1.28 -17.48 -18.31
N GLU A 221 2.31 -17.83 -19.09
CA GLU A 221 3.71 -17.53 -18.80
C GLU A 221 3.99 -16.03 -18.88
N GLU A 222 3.44 -15.34 -19.89
CA GLU A 222 3.56 -13.88 -20.02
C GLU A 222 2.91 -13.17 -18.83
N VAL A 223 1.68 -13.55 -18.45
CA VAL A 223 0.96 -12.92 -17.32
C VAL A 223 1.59 -13.29 -15.99
N SER A 224 1.99 -14.54 -15.78
CA SER A 224 2.68 -14.99 -14.56
C SER A 224 4.00 -14.24 -14.37
N GLY A 225 4.78 -14.08 -15.44
CA GLY A 225 6.01 -13.30 -15.44
C GLY A 225 5.76 -11.80 -15.18
N PHE A 226 4.70 -11.23 -15.76
CA PHE A 226 4.30 -9.84 -15.55
C PHE A 226 3.86 -9.60 -14.09
N LEU A 227 3.03 -10.47 -13.53
CA LEU A 227 2.47 -10.34 -12.18
C LEU A 227 3.38 -10.83 -11.06
N ARG A 228 4.57 -11.33 -11.36
CA ARG A 228 5.49 -11.95 -10.39
C ARG A 228 5.69 -11.15 -9.10
N THR A 229 5.61 -9.83 -9.17
CA THR A 229 5.74 -8.92 -8.02
C THR A 229 4.42 -8.23 -7.67
N GLY A 230 3.30 -8.75 -8.15
CA GLY A 230 1.97 -8.20 -7.86
C GLY A 230 1.62 -8.29 -6.38
N THR A 231 0.96 -7.29 -5.87
CA THR A 231 0.51 -7.20 -4.49
C THR A 231 -0.99 -7.42 -4.42
N VAL A 232 -1.42 -8.41 -3.63
CA VAL A 232 -2.84 -8.66 -3.35
C VAL A 232 -3.21 -7.99 -2.03
N LEU A 233 -4.35 -7.31 -2.01
CA LEU A 233 -4.93 -6.68 -0.84
C LEU A 233 -6.30 -7.31 -0.56
N SER A 234 -6.55 -7.69 0.71
CA SER A 234 -7.87 -8.11 1.19
C SER A 234 -8.58 -6.93 1.80
N LEU A 235 -9.90 -6.86 1.59
CA LEU A 235 -10.76 -5.74 1.98
C LEU A 235 -12.03 -6.29 2.61
N GLN A 236 -12.51 -5.60 3.64
CA GLN A 236 -13.75 -5.93 4.32
C GLN A 236 -14.94 -5.17 3.73
N PRO A 237 -16.17 -5.67 3.88
CA PRO A 237 -17.37 -4.93 3.48
C PRO A 237 -17.42 -3.55 4.14
N GLY A 238 -17.63 -2.51 3.35
CA GLY A 238 -17.64 -1.11 3.79
C GLY A 238 -16.29 -0.40 3.68
N ASP A 239 -15.19 -1.09 3.39
CA ASP A 239 -13.92 -0.44 3.13
C ASP A 239 -14.01 0.45 1.89
N ARG A 240 -13.64 1.71 2.02
CA ARG A 240 -13.50 2.63 0.89
C ARG A 240 -12.05 2.66 0.42
N ILE A 241 -11.79 1.99 -0.69
CA ILE A 241 -10.44 1.81 -1.24
C ILE A 241 -9.95 3.07 -1.94
N ILE A 242 -10.86 3.75 -2.63
CA ILE A 242 -10.60 5.00 -3.34
C ILE A 242 -11.57 6.05 -2.83
N ARG A 243 -11.05 7.25 -2.57
CA ARG A 243 -11.86 8.43 -2.25
C ARG A 243 -11.80 9.42 -3.42
N GLN A 244 -12.96 9.91 -3.84
CA GLN A 244 -13.08 10.93 -4.88
C GLN A 244 -12.28 12.18 -4.49
N GLY A 245 -11.51 12.70 -5.44
CA GLY A 245 -10.66 13.87 -5.24
C GLY A 245 -9.24 13.56 -4.74
N ASP A 246 -8.96 12.36 -4.25
CA ASP A 246 -7.62 11.98 -3.83
C ASP A 246 -6.66 11.83 -5.02
N VAL A 247 -5.38 11.95 -4.74
CA VAL A 247 -4.32 11.63 -5.68
C VAL A 247 -3.97 10.15 -5.53
N GLY A 248 -3.89 9.42 -6.65
CA GLY A 248 -3.49 8.02 -6.63
C GLY A 248 -2.90 7.60 -7.98
N ASP A 249 -1.90 6.75 -7.93
CA ASP A 249 -1.15 6.28 -9.09
C ASP A 249 -1.20 4.75 -9.25
N GLU A 250 -2.21 4.12 -8.65
CA GLU A 250 -2.49 2.69 -8.77
C GLU A 250 -3.86 2.45 -9.39
N MET A 251 -3.99 1.29 -10.03
CA MET A 251 -5.25 0.67 -10.42
C MET A 251 -5.37 -0.70 -9.79
N TYR A 252 -6.57 -1.22 -9.74
CA TYR A 252 -6.91 -2.45 -9.06
C TYR A 252 -7.64 -3.41 -10.00
N ILE A 253 -7.34 -4.70 -9.86
CA ILE A 253 -8.06 -5.79 -10.52
C ILE A 253 -8.78 -6.58 -9.44
N ILE A 254 -10.09 -6.78 -9.57
CA ILE A 254 -10.89 -7.55 -8.62
C ILE A 254 -10.62 -9.04 -8.84
N LEU A 255 -10.08 -9.71 -7.84
CA LEU A 255 -9.85 -11.15 -7.85
C LEU A 255 -11.06 -11.91 -7.29
N SER A 256 -11.71 -11.35 -6.27
CA SER A 256 -12.95 -11.87 -5.69
C SER A 256 -13.76 -10.74 -5.04
N GLY A 257 -15.06 -10.97 -4.87
CA GLY A 257 -15.97 -9.99 -4.25
C GLY A 257 -16.53 -8.98 -5.24
N VAL A 258 -17.16 -7.93 -4.69
CA VAL A 258 -17.89 -6.90 -5.43
C VAL A 258 -17.56 -5.53 -4.87
N ALA A 259 -17.32 -4.57 -5.76
CA ALA A 259 -17.10 -3.17 -5.42
C ALA A 259 -18.14 -2.27 -6.11
N GLU A 260 -18.41 -1.12 -5.52
CA GLU A 260 -19.25 -0.07 -6.10
C GLU A 260 -18.44 1.22 -6.27
N ALA A 261 -18.53 1.80 -7.47
CA ALA A 261 -18.05 3.14 -7.74
C ALA A 261 -19.17 4.15 -7.54
N VAL A 262 -18.92 5.16 -6.70
CA VAL A 262 -19.91 6.19 -6.33
C VAL A 262 -19.35 7.57 -6.59
N SER A 263 -20.08 8.43 -7.28
CA SER A 263 -19.74 9.85 -7.41
C SER A 263 -20.57 10.68 -6.44
N ARG A 264 -19.89 11.59 -5.75
CA ARG A 264 -20.51 12.57 -4.84
C ARG A 264 -20.56 13.92 -5.52
N LYS A 265 -21.78 14.43 -5.72
CA LYS A 265 -22.02 15.79 -6.20
C LYS A 265 -23.12 16.43 -5.36
N GLU A 266 -22.89 17.64 -4.86
CA GLU A 266 -23.89 18.45 -4.13
C GLU A 266 -24.62 17.67 -3.01
N GLU A 267 -23.85 16.91 -2.19
CA GLU A 267 -24.34 16.05 -1.10
C GLU A 267 -25.17 14.83 -1.55
N GLN A 268 -25.29 14.58 -2.86
CA GLN A 268 -25.95 13.39 -3.39
C GLN A 268 -24.91 12.35 -3.83
N GLU A 269 -25.18 11.10 -3.50
CA GLU A 269 -24.40 9.96 -3.94
C GLU A 269 -25.07 9.32 -5.15
N HIS A 270 -24.31 9.14 -6.22
CA HIS A 270 -24.75 8.48 -7.43
C HIS A 270 -23.91 7.24 -7.68
N SER A 271 -24.54 6.07 -7.65
CA SER A 271 -23.89 4.83 -8.07
C SER A 271 -23.55 4.93 -9.56
N LEU A 272 -22.27 4.76 -9.88
CA LEU A 272 -21.76 4.83 -11.25
C LEU A 272 -21.61 3.46 -11.88
N ALA A 273 -21.19 2.48 -11.10
CA ALA A 273 -20.97 1.11 -11.56
C ALA A 273 -20.84 0.15 -10.37
N ILE A 274 -21.34 -1.06 -10.55
CA ILE A 274 -21.04 -2.22 -9.70
C ILE A 274 -20.02 -3.05 -10.46
N MET A 275 -18.95 -3.42 -9.80
CA MET A 275 -17.81 -4.14 -10.38
C MET A 275 -17.55 -5.42 -9.62
N SER A 276 -17.19 -6.46 -10.36
CA SER A 276 -16.96 -7.80 -9.84
C SER A 276 -15.67 -8.43 -10.38
N LYS A 277 -15.45 -9.68 -10.06
CA LYS A 277 -14.28 -10.47 -10.44
C LYS A 277 -13.85 -10.25 -11.91
N GLY A 278 -12.55 -10.05 -12.11
CA GLY A 278 -11.91 -9.80 -13.40
C GLY A 278 -11.94 -8.34 -13.85
N GLN A 279 -12.81 -7.51 -13.28
CA GLN A 279 -12.92 -6.11 -13.66
C GLN A 279 -11.86 -5.25 -12.95
N ILE A 280 -11.57 -4.10 -13.55
CA ILE A 280 -10.57 -3.14 -13.07
C ILE A 280 -11.24 -1.86 -12.60
N PHE A 281 -10.58 -1.14 -11.67
CA PHE A 281 -10.98 0.21 -11.27
C PHE A 281 -9.75 1.06 -10.89
N GLY A 282 -9.94 2.38 -10.81
CA GLY A 282 -8.87 3.34 -10.51
C GLY A 282 -7.97 3.65 -11.72
N GLU A 283 -8.27 3.06 -12.88
CA GLU A 283 -7.49 3.17 -14.12
C GLU A 283 -7.45 4.60 -14.69
N VAL A 284 -8.47 5.40 -14.47
CA VAL A 284 -8.54 6.77 -15.01
C VAL A 284 -7.43 7.64 -14.40
N ALA A 285 -7.33 7.69 -13.09
CA ALA A 285 -6.27 8.43 -12.40
C ALA A 285 -4.88 7.79 -12.65
N PHE A 286 -4.83 6.46 -12.72
CA PHE A 286 -3.61 5.72 -13.05
C PHE A 286 -2.99 6.16 -14.39
N ILE A 287 -3.79 6.34 -15.43
CA ILE A 287 -3.31 6.77 -16.75
C ILE A 287 -3.09 8.28 -16.81
N SER A 288 -4.11 9.06 -16.45
CA SER A 288 -4.13 10.51 -16.65
C SER A 288 -3.33 11.31 -15.62
N SER A 289 -2.95 10.69 -14.48
CA SER A 289 -2.39 11.37 -13.31
C SER A 289 -3.32 12.47 -12.74
N ALA A 290 -4.60 12.38 -13.04
CA ALA A 290 -5.64 13.22 -12.46
C ALA A 290 -6.01 12.73 -11.05
N VAL A 291 -6.82 13.51 -10.35
CA VAL A 291 -7.43 13.06 -9.09
C VAL A 291 -8.46 11.94 -9.36
N ARG A 292 -8.76 11.16 -8.33
CA ARG A 292 -9.78 10.09 -8.39
C ARG A 292 -11.15 10.67 -8.73
N SER A 293 -11.80 10.10 -9.71
CA SER A 293 -13.10 10.59 -10.23
C SER A 293 -14.32 10.14 -9.42
N ALA A 294 -14.16 9.12 -8.58
CA ALA A 294 -15.23 8.53 -7.78
C ALA A 294 -14.66 7.89 -6.52
N ASP A 295 -15.51 7.71 -5.51
CA ASP A 295 -15.27 6.76 -4.42
C ASP A 295 -15.38 5.33 -4.97
N VAL A 296 -14.61 4.38 -4.41
CA VAL A 296 -14.82 2.95 -4.65
C VAL A 296 -14.88 2.23 -3.31
N ASN A 297 -16.03 1.60 -3.06
CA ASN A 297 -16.32 0.92 -1.80
C ASN A 297 -16.43 -0.59 -2.02
N ALA A 298 -15.90 -1.38 -1.09
CA ALA A 298 -16.12 -2.82 -1.05
C ALA A 298 -17.55 -3.11 -0.56
N LEU A 299 -18.35 -3.82 -1.35
CA LEU A 299 -19.70 -4.24 -0.94
C LEU A 299 -19.70 -5.58 -0.22
N THR A 300 -18.71 -6.41 -0.49
CA THR A 300 -18.50 -7.73 0.13
C THR A 300 -17.05 -7.84 0.57
N GLU A 301 -16.72 -8.90 1.31
CA GLU A 301 -15.30 -9.30 1.39
C GLU A 301 -14.75 -9.43 -0.02
N MET A 302 -13.62 -8.81 -0.28
CA MET A 302 -13.02 -8.84 -1.59
C MET A 302 -11.50 -8.89 -1.55
N GLN A 303 -10.93 -9.35 -2.65
CA GLN A 303 -9.49 -9.32 -2.86
C GLN A 303 -9.21 -8.61 -4.18
N VAL A 304 -8.19 -7.75 -4.16
CA VAL A 304 -7.77 -6.98 -5.31
C VAL A 304 -6.27 -7.13 -5.55
N LEU A 305 -5.89 -7.19 -6.81
CA LEU A 305 -4.50 -7.09 -7.24
C LEU A 305 -4.18 -5.63 -7.56
N ILE A 306 -3.13 -5.11 -6.95
CA ILE A 306 -2.69 -3.72 -7.12
C ILE A 306 -1.67 -3.64 -8.25
N ILE A 307 -1.87 -2.72 -9.18
CA ILE A 307 -0.91 -2.35 -10.21
C ILE A 307 -0.57 -0.87 -10.05
N SER A 308 0.62 -0.57 -9.52
CA SER A 308 1.09 0.80 -9.37
C SER A 308 1.79 1.31 -10.63
N LYS A 309 1.86 2.64 -10.81
CA LYS A 309 2.67 3.26 -11.89
C LYS A 309 4.12 2.83 -11.84
N GLY A 310 4.69 2.73 -10.63
CA GLY A 310 6.04 2.24 -10.44
C GLY A 310 6.23 0.80 -10.93
N PHE A 311 5.26 -0.07 -10.67
CA PHE A 311 5.23 -1.44 -11.19
C PHE A 311 5.22 -1.44 -12.72
N LEU A 312 4.26 -0.74 -13.35
CA LEU A 312 4.16 -0.70 -14.80
C LEU A 312 5.41 -0.10 -15.47
N THR A 313 5.96 0.96 -14.91
CA THR A 313 7.20 1.58 -15.44
C THR A 313 8.37 0.59 -15.43
N ARG A 314 8.50 -0.23 -14.38
CA ARG A 314 9.53 -1.28 -14.33
C ARG A 314 9.25 -2.39 -15.32
N ALA A 315 7.97 -2.80 -15.47
CA ALA A 315 7.55 -3.81 -16.44
C ALA A 315 7.85 -3.36 -17.88
N MET A 316 7.53 -2.12 -18.24
CA MET A 316 7.83 -1.54 -19.56
C MET A 316 9.32 -1.60 -19.91
N ARG A 317 10.21 -1.47 -18.94
CA ARG A 317 11.67 -1.59 -19.16
C ARG A 317 12.13 -3.03 -19.33
N LYS A 318 11.50 -3.98 -18.64
CA LYS A 318 11.92 -5.39 -18.59
C LYS A 318 11.20 -6.28 -19.59
N GLN A 319 9.94 -5.98 -19.85
CA GLN A 319 9.01 -6.75 -20.67
C GLN A 319 8.16 -5.80 -21.53
N PRO A 320 8.79 -5.05 -22.48
CA PRO A 320 8.12 -4.01 -23.25
C PRO A 320 6.95 -4.54 -24.08
N GLU A 321 7.09 -5.72 -24.70
CA GLU A 321 6.04 -6.32 -25.52
C GLU A 321 4.80 -6.68 -24.70
N ILE A 322 4.98 -7.31 -23.54
CA ILE A 322 3.88 -7.67 -22.65
C ILE A 322 3.21 -6.38 -22.13
N SER A 323 4.00 -5.40 -21.72
CA SER A 323 3.48 -4.12 -21.24
C SER A 323 2.69 -3.38 -22.33
N ALA A 324 3.11 -3.46 -23.59
CA ALA A 324 2.38 -2.89 -24.72
C ALA A 324 1.02 -3.57 -24.91
N LYS A 325 0.95 -4.90 -24.85
CA LYS A 325 -0.32 -5.65 -24.92
C LYS A 325 -1.26 -5.25 -23.76
N VAL A 326 -0.74 -5.20 -22.54
CA VAL A 326 -1.52 -4.79 -21.35
C VAL A 326 -2.07 -3.38 -21.51
N LEU A 327 -1.26 -2.42 -21.97
CA LEU A 327 -1.71 -1.04 -22.21
C LEU A 327 -2.72 -0.96 -23.35
N PHE A 328 -2.55 -1.76 -24.41
CA PHE A 328 -3.52 -1.83 -25.50
C PHE A 328 -4.86 -2.38 -25.00
N ASN A 329 -4.87 -3.47 -24.25
CA ASN A 329 -6.10 -4.02 -23.65
C ASN A 329 -6.77 -3.02 -22.70
N LEU A 330 -5.97 -2.30 -21.90
CA LEU A 330 -6.48 -1.23 -21.06
C LEU A 330 -7.17 -0.13 -21.89
N SER A 331 -6.62 0.23 -23.04
CA SER A 331 -7.25 1.21 -23.95
C SER A 331 -8.57 0.70 -24.53
N LEU A 332 -8.68 -0.60 -24.84
CA LEU A 332 -9.93 -1.22 -25.30
C LEU A 332 -11.00 -1.20 -24.19
N ILE A 333 -10.63 -1.53 -22.96
CA ILE A 333 -11.55 -1.47 -21.79
C ILE A 333 -12.09 -0.04 -21.62
N LEU A 334 -11.22 0.97 -21.70
CA LEU A 334 -11.62 2.37 -21.57
C LEU A 334 -12.54 2.82 -22.72
N ALA A 335 -12.22 2.42 -23.95
CA ALA A 335 -13.04 2.74 -25.12
C ALA A 335 -14.43 2.09 -25.03
N GLN A 336 -14.53 0.87 -24.51
CA GLN A 336 -15.81 0.22 -24.27
C GLN A 336 -16.61 0.95 -23.19
N ARG A 337 -16.01 1.26 -22.04
CA ARG A 337 -16.67 2.02 -20.97
C ARG A 337 -17.17 3.39 -21.43
N LEU A 338 -16.42 4.07 -22.29
CA LEU A 338 -16.84 5.34 -22.86
C LEU A 338 -18.08 5.17 -23.75
N ARG A 339 -18.10 4.14 -24.60
CA ARG A 339 -19.28 3.82 -25.43
C ARG A 339 -20.52 3.53 -24.57
N ASP A 340 -20.40 2.61 -23.61
CA ASP A 340 -21.52 2.22 -22.75
C ASP A 340 -22.12 3.43 -22.03
N ARG A 341 -21.27 4.35 -21.57
CA ARG A 341 -21.73 5.60 -20.94
C ARG A 341 -22.39 6.55 -21.92
N THR A 342 -21.86 6.66 -23.14
CA THR A 342 -22.42 7.51 -24.18
C THR A 342 -23.81 7.00 -24.58
N ASP A 343 -23.95 5.68 -24.77
CA ASP A 343 -25.24 5.05 -25.11
C ASP A 343 -26.28 5.25 -24.01
N SER A 344 -25.90 5.01 -22.74
CA SER A 344 -26.78 5.26 -21.59
C SER A 344 -27.19 6.73 -21.48
N TRP A 345 -26.29 7.65 -21.81
CA TRP A 345 -26.60 9.08 -21.78
C TRP A 345 -27.57 9.49 -22.90
N VAL A 346 -27.41 8.95 -24.12
CA VAL A 346 -28.32 9.15 -25.24
C VAL A 346 -29.71 8.59 -24.93
N GLU A 347 -29.81 7.38 -24.35
CA GLU A 347 -31.06 6.79 -23.91
C GLU A 347 -31.80 7.66 -22.89
N ALA A 348 -31.07 8.17 -21.89
CA ALA A 348 -31.61 9.05 -20.86
C ALA A 348 -32.12 10.40 -21.40
N MET A 349 -31.53 10.90 -22.51
CA MET A 349 -31.96 12.12 -23.17
C MET A 349 -33.19 11.93 -24.09
N THR A 350 -33.42 10.68 -24.54
CA THR A 350 -34.50 10.34 -25.48
C THR A 350 -35.72 9.74 -24.79
N SER A 351 -35.65 9.50 -23.49
CA SER A 351 -36.73 9.03 -22.61
C SER A 351 -37.44 10.21 -21.94
#